data_cf8edcd7474c995c1bdeab5d3e98e813
#
_entry.id   cf8edcd7474c995c1bdeab5d3e98e813
#
_cell.length_a   1.000
_cell.length_b   1.000
_cell.length_c   1.000
_cell.angle_alpha   90.00
_cell.angle_beta   90.00
_cell.angle_gamma   90.00
#
_symmetry.space_group_name_H-M   'P 1'
#
loop_
_entity.id
_entity.type
_entity.pdbx_description
1 polymer ?
#
loop_
_entity_poly.entity_id
_entity_poly.type
_entity_poly.pdbx_seq_one_letter_code
_entity_poly.pdbx_strand_id
1 'polypeptide(L)'
;MVKNREAFGAGLPGVAHLRHTWISGNRFIKGQPENGAELAEDLQRMVVLYGAETIAACFVEPVAGSTGVLVPPKGYLERLREICDENGILLIFDEVICGFGRLGTPFGADAFNVTPDIMTMAKALTNGAIPMGAVAVDNAIYDTIINTAPEGAVEFFHGYTYSAHPVACAAGSAVLEIYRSESLFERAAALSAYFLDAVFSLSDIPAITDIRGYGLLAGFDLAPGAAPGLRGAEVQARLFNSGLHIKMTGDSGIIAPALIAQKEHIDEIITKLREILSQL
;
A
#
# COMPACT_ATOMS: atom_id res chain seq x y z
N MET A 1 3.87 -12.47 0.09
CA MET A 1 5.35 -12.48 0.03
C MET A 1 5.84 -13.90 0.35
N VAL A 2 6.71 -14.47 -0.48
CA VAL A 2 7.19 -15.87 -0.35
C VAL A 2 7.77 -16.14 1.05
N LYS A 3 8.65 -15.26 1.52
CA LYS A 3 9.29 -15.41 2.85
C LYS A 3 8.31 -15.49 4.03
N ASN A 4 7.18 -14.79 3.97
CA ASN A 4 6.16 -14.91 5.02
C ASN A 4 5.51 -16.30 4.97
N ARG A 5 5.23 -16.81 3.77
CA ARG A 5 4.67 -18.13 3.57
C ARG A 5 5.62 -19.23 4.05
N GLU A 6 6.91 -19.08 3.77
CA GLU A 6 7.96 -20.01 4.23
C GLU A 6 8.10 -20.00 5.74
N ALA A 7 8.05 -18.80 6.36
CA ALA A 7 8.25 -18.66 7.80
C ALA A 7 7.02 -19.06 8.65
N PHE A 8 5.81 -18.77 8.16
CA PHE A 8 4.56 -18.93 8.93
C PHE A 8 3.62 -20.01 8.37
N GLY A 9 3.98 -20.67 7.28
CA GLY A 9 3.19 -21.74 6.67
C GLY A 9 1.95 -21.26 5.91
N ALA A 10 0.96 -22.15 5.81
CA ALA A 10 -0.31 -21.83 5.16
C ALA A 10 -1.07 -20.75 5.95
N GLY A 11 -1.72 -19.86 5.23
CA GLY A 11 -2.64 -18.89 5.85
C GLY A 11 -3.84 -19.55 6.52
N LEU A 12 -4.70 -18.74 7.11
CA LEU A 12 -5.95 -19.24 7.73
C LEU A 12 -6.84 -19.95 6.68
N PRO A 13 -7.59 -20.98 7.08
CA PRO A 13 -8.62 -21.58 6.24
C PRO A 13 -9.64 -20.52 5.77
N GLY A 14 -10.15 -20.66 4.55
CA GLY A 14 -11.12 -19.72 3.99
C GLY A 14 -10.49 -18.46 3.37
N VAL A 15 -9.16 -18.39 3.24
CA VAL A 15 -8.48 -17.31 2.53
C VAL A 15 -8.03 -17.78 1.15
N ALA A 16 -8.52 -17.13 0.11
CA ALA A 16 -8.06 -17.28 -1.27
C ALA A 16 -7.30 -16.02 -1.71
N HIS A 17 -6.47 -16.14 -2.73
CA HIS A 17 -5.63 -15.04 -3.20
C HIS A 17 -5.91 -14.73 -4.67
N LEU A 18 -6.16 -13.47 -4.98
CA LEU A 18 -6.13 -12.94 -6.34
C LEU A 18 -4.67 -12.86 -6.81
N ARG A 19 -4.46 -12.92 -8.13
CA ARG A 19 -3.14 -12.61 -8.71
C ARG A 19 -2.75 -11.16 -8.38
N HIS A 20 -1.45 -10.94 -8.20
CA HIS A 20 -0.93 -9.57 -8.09
C HIS A 20 -1.03 -8.82 -9.44
N THR A 21 -0.99 -7.49 -9.38
CA THR A 21 -1.19 -6.63 -10.55
C THR A 21 0.07 -6.39 -11.40
N TRP A 22 1.23 -6.93 -10.99
CA TRP A 22 2.44 -6.80 -11.79
C TRP A 22 2.38 -7.68 -13.04
N ILE A 23 2.59 -7.08 -14.20
CA ILE A 23 2.73 -7.72 -15.50
C ILE A 23 3.98 -7.19 -16.21
N SER A 24 4.73 -8.06 -16.89
CA SER A 24 5.99 -7.68 -17.55
C SER A 24 5.84 -6.60 -18.62
N GLY A 25 4.67 -6.48 -19.23
CA GLY A 25 4.36 -5.43 -20.22
C GLY A 25 4.20 -4.03 -19.62
N ASN A 26 4.06 -3.94 -18.29
CA ASN A 26 3.87 -2.67 -17.57
C ASN A 26 5.17 -2.16 -16.93
N ARG A 27 6.32 -2.74 -17.25
CA ARG A 27 7.60 -2.26 -16.72
C ARG A 27 7.89 -0.83 -17.14
N PHE A 28 8.51 -0.07 -16.24
CA PHE A 28 8.89 1.33 -16.44
C PHE A 28 7.71 2.27 -16.74
N ILE A 29 6.49 1.90 -16.27
CA ILE A 29 5.33 2.77 -16.38
C ILE A 29 5.22 3.64 -15.14
N LYS A 30 5.21 4.95 -15.34
CA LYS A 30 4.97 5.96 -14.30
C LYS A 30 3.46 6.12 -14.07
N GLY A 31 3.01 5.98 -12.82
CA GLY A 31 1.59 6.03 -12.50
C GLY A 31 0.86 4.72 -12.79
N GLN A 32 -0.44 4.81 -13.09
CA GLN A 32 -1.26 3.64 -13.39
C GLN A 32 -0.97 3.08 -14.79
N PRO A 33 -0.64 1.78 -14.90
CA PRO A 33 -0.56 1.12 -16.19
C PRO A 33 -1.92 1.04 -16.88
N GLU A 34 -1.92 1.04 -18.22
CA GLU A 34 -3.13 0.88 -19.03
C GLU A 34 -3.62 -0.59 -19.09
N ASN A 35 -2.71 -1.55 -19.01
CA ASN A 35 -3.03 -2.98 -19.17
C ASN A 35 -3.12 -3.68 -17.80
N GLY A 36 -4.09 -4.59 -17.64
CA GLY A 36 -4.20 -5.46 -16.47
C GLY A 36 -5.48 -5.31 -15.66
N ALA A 37 -6.46 -4.50 -16.11
CA ALA A 37 -7.78 -4.41 -15.47
C ALA A 37 -8.47 -5.79 -15.39
N GLU A 38 -8.26 -6.65 -16.38
CA GLU A 38 -8.79 -8.00 -16.45
C GLU A 38 -8.33 -8.94 -15.31
N LEU A 39 -7.31 -8.57 -14.57
CA LEU A 39 -6.89 -9.30 -13.36
C LEU A 39 -7.93 -9.26 -12.26
N ALA A 40 -8.82 -8.26 -12.26
CA ALA A 40 -9.95 -8.19 -11.33
C ALA A 40 -10.95 -9.33 -11.54
N GLU A 41 -11.03 -9.90 -12.75
CA GLU A 41 -11.89 -11.05 -13.04
C GLU A 41 -11.50 -12.33 -12.28
N ASP A 42 -10.35 -12.35 -11.64
CA ASP A 42 -10.02 -13.44 -10.72
C ASP A 42 -11.01 -13.50 -9.54
N LEU A 43 -11.53 -12.34 -9.06
CA LEU A 43 -12.60 -12.33 -8.06
C LEU A 43 -13.89 -12.93 -8.62
N GLN A 44 -14.29 -12.59 -9.85
CA GLN A 44 -15.47 -13.18 -10.49
C GLN A 44 -15.34 -14.69 -10.66
N ARG A 45 -14.14 -15.19 -10.99
CA ARG A 45 -13.88 -16.64 -11.04
C ARG A 45 -14.04 -17.30 -9.67
N MET A 46 -13.63 -16.64 -8.60
CA MET A 46 -13.82 -17.14 -7.23
C MET A 46 -15.31 -17.15 -6.84
N VAL A 47 -16.08 -16.14 -7.24
CA VAL A 47 -17.54 -16.12 -7.08
C VAL A 47 -18.18 -17.32 -7.76
N VAL A 48 -17.78 -17.62 -8.99
CA VAL A 48 -18.30 -18.79 -9.72
C VAL A 48 -17.89 -20.12 -9.05
N LEU A 49 -16.66 -20.18 -8.51
CA LEU A 49 -16.12 -21.41 -7.92
C LEU A 49 -16.71 -21.71 -6.53
N TYR A 50 -16.85 -20.69 -5.69
CA TYR A 50 -17.19 -20.85 -4.28
C TYR A 50 -18.64 -20.49 -3.95
N GLY A 51 -19.32 -19.72 -4.80
CA GLY A 51 -20.62 -19.08 -4.53
C GLY A 51 -20.44 -17.74 -3.81
N ALA A 52 -21.16 -16.72 -4.25
CA ALA A 52 -21.08 -15.35 -3.69
C ALA A 52 -21.33 -15.33 -2.18
N GLU A 53 -22.32 -16.10 -1.72
CA GLU A 53 -22.74 -16.20 -0.33
C GLU A 53 -21.67 -16.77 0.62
N THR A 54 -20.60 -17.36 0.10
CA THR A 54 -19.49 -17.88 0.90
C THR A 54 -18.31 -16.92 0.99
N ILE A 55 -18.34 -15.80 0.25
CA ILE A 55 -17.26 -14.82 0.19
C ILE A 55 -17.69 -13.57 0.98
N ALA A 56 -17.11 -13.38 2.14
CA ALA A 56 -17.43 -12.23 3.00
C ALA A 56 -16.85 -10.90 2.46
N ALA A 57 -15.60 -10.91 2.00
CA ALA A 57 -14.92 -9.69 1.62
C ALA A 57 -13.78 -9.94 0.63
N CYS A 58 -13.49 -8.92 -0.18
CA CYS A 58 -12.26 -8.77 -0.95
C CYS A 58 -11.36 -7.71 -0.29
N PHE A 59 -10.16 -8.10 0.13
CA PHE A 59 -9.20 -7.24 0.81
C PHE A 59 -8.06 -6.86 -0.15
N VAL A 60 -7.82 -5.56 -0.38
CA VAL A 60 -6.81 -5.09 -1.34
C VAL A 60 -6.08 -3.84 -0.83
N GLU A 61 -4.76 -3.76 -1.03
CA GLU A 61 -4.02 -2.50 -0.92
C GLU A 61 -4.27 -1.69 -2.21
N PRO A 62 -4.71 -0.40 -2.17
CA PRO A 62 -4.87 0.42 -3.37
C PRO A 62 -3.59 0.48 -4.22
N VAL A 63 -2.44 0.63 -3.59
CA VAL A 63 -1.12 0.32 -4.16
C VAL A 63 -0.48 -0.71 -3.26
N ALA A 64 -0.17 -1.90 -3.78
CA ALA A 64 0.46 -2.94 -2.97
C ALA A 64 1.91 -2.55 -2.65
N GLY A 65 2.08 -1.96 -1.45
CA GLY A 65 3.31 -1.25 -1.07
C GLY A 65 4.47 -2.19 -0.77
N SER A 66 4.33 -3.05 0.26
CA SER A 66 5.45 -3.80 0.81
C SER A 66 5.95 -4.96 -0.08
N THR A 67 5.20 -5.33 -1.10
CA THR A 67 5.60 -6.32 -2.11
C THR A 67 6.48 -5.73 -3.21
N GLY A 68 6.68 -4.42 -3.23
CA GLY A 68 7.51 -3.73 -4.21
C GLY A 68 6.77 -2.64 -4.99
N VAL A 69 5.76 -2.02 -4.40
CA VAL A 69 5.00 -0.89 -4.98
C VAL A 69 4.30 -1.29 -6.29
N LEU A 70 3.36 -2.21 -6.20
CA LEU A 70 2.56 -2.61 -7.36
C LEU A 70 1.39 -1.64 -7.51
N VAL A 71 1.50 -0.74 -8.48
CA VAL A 71 0.46 0.24 -8.81
C VAL A 71 -0.67 -0.49 -9.55
N PRO A 72 -1.94 -0.32 -9.16
CA PRO A 72 -3.05 -0.99 -9.82
C PRO A 72 -3.21 -0.45 -11.25
N PRO A 73 -3.46 -1.30 -12.24
CA PRO A 73 -3.84 -0.87 -13.57
C PRO A 73 -5.13 -0.05 -13.55
N LYS A 74 -5.30 0.84 -14.53
CA LYS A 74 -6.57 1.57 -14.71
C LYS A 74 -7.74 0.60 -14.87
N GLY A 75 -8.83 0.85 -14.18
CA GLY A 75 -10.02 0.00 -14.19
C GLY A 75 -9.96 -1.24 -13.29
N TYR A 76 -8.80 -1.56 -12.68
CA TYR A 76 -8.68 -2.75 -11.82
C TYR A 76 -9.47 -2.61 -10.52
N LEU A 77 -9.30 -1.50 -9.79
CA LEU A 77 -9.98 -1.28 -8.52
C LEU A 77 -11.48 -1.01 -8.74
N GLU A 78 -11.80 -0.28 -9.79
CA GLU A 78 -13.17 -0.03 -10.20
C GLU A 78 -13.91 -1.35 -10.51
N ARG A 79 -13.26 -2.25 -11.24
CA ARG A 79 -13.85 -3.56 -11.56
C ARG A 79 -13.99 -4.44 -10.33
N LEU A 80 -13.05 -4.41 -9.38
CA LEU A 80 -13.22 -5.10 -8.09
C LEU A 80 -14.44 -4.56 -7.32
N ARG A 81 -14.66 -3.24 -7.31
CA ARG A 81 -15.83 -2.61 -6.68
C ARG A 81 -17.12 -3.11 -7.34
N GLU A 82 -17.20 -3.08 -8.67
CA GLU A 82 -18.34 -3.58 -9.42
C GLU A 82 -18.68 -5.05 -9.07
N ILE A 83 -17.67 -5.93 -9.10
CA ILE A 83 -17.88 -7.36 -8.77
C ILE A 83 -18.35 -7.52 -7.31
N CYS A 84 -17.79 -6.74 -6.39
CA CYS A 84 -18.21 -6.76 -4.99
C CYS A 84 -19.68 -6.34 -4.84
N ASP A 85 -20.08 -5.24 -5.49
CA ASP A 85 -21.46 -4.73 -5.46
C ASP A 85 -22.47 -5.72 -6.06
N GLU A 86 -22.13 -6.30 -7.22
CA GLU A 86 -22.98 -7.28 -7.90
C GLU A 86 -23.22 -8.55 -7.08
N ASN A 87 -22.30 -8.89 -6.18
CA ASN A 87 -22.31 -10.16 -5.45
C ASN A 87 -22.48 -10.03 -3.93
N GLY A 88 -22.69 -8.81 -3.41
CA GLY A 88 -22.86 -8.58 -1.97
C GLY A 88 -21.59 -8.87 -1.15
N ILE A 89 -20.41 -8.70 -1.75
CA ILE A 89 -19.09 -8.90 -1.14
C ILE A 89 -18.57 -7.55 -0.65
N LEU A 90 -18.05 -7.48 0.57
CA LEU A 90 -17.46 -6.25 1.08
C LEU A 90 -16.11 -5.99 0.43
N LEU A 91 -15.88 -4.78 -0.08
CA LEU A 91 -14.57 -4.33 -0.53
C LEU A 91 -13.84 -3.64 0.63
N ILE A 92 -12.65 -4.13 0.97
CA ILE A 92 -11.84 -3.59 2.06
C ILE A 92 -10.54 -3.05 1.49
N PHE A 93 -10.25 -1.76 1.73
CA PHE A 93 -8.96 -1.18 1.40
C PHE A 93 -7.99 -1.21 2.58
N ASP A 94 -6.82 -1.80 2.37
CA ASP A 94 -5.68 -1.64 3.28
C ASP A 94 -4.96 -0.33 2.95
N GLU A 95 -5.30 0.72 3.68
CA GLU A 95 -4.72 2.05 3.56
C GLU A 95 -3.51 2.26 4.51
N VAL A 96 -3.02 1.20 5.11
CA VAL A 96 -1.90 1.25 6.07
C VAL A 96 -0.63 1.87 5.48
N ILE A 97 -0.40 1.72 4.17
CA ILE A 97 0.71 2.38 3.46
C ILE A 97 0.22 3.57 2.64
N CYS A 98 -0.93 3.43 1.96
CA CYS A 98 -1.42 4.40 0.98
C CYS A 98 -2.02 5.65 1.62
N GLY A 99 -2.61 5.52 2.80
CA GLY A 99 -3.31 6.61 3.48
C GLY A 99 -2.42 7.73 3.98
N PHE A 100 -3.07 8.80 4.39
CA PHE A 100 -2.48 10.00 4.99
C PHE A 100 -1.44 10.69 4.10
N GLY A 101 -1.80 10.91 2.82
CA GLY A 101 -1.00 11.73 1.92
C GLY A 101 0.06 10.99 1.09
N ARG A 102 0.27 9.70 1.32
CA ARG A 102 1.31 8.92 0.61
C ARG A 102 1.16 8.94 -0.91
N LEU A 103 -0.04 8.95 -1.41
CA LEU A 103 -0.35 9.00 -2.84
C LEU A 103 -0.65 10.41 -3.38
N GLY A 104 -0.45 11.46 -2.56
CA GLY A 104 -0.76 12.84 -2.91
C GLY A 104 -2.22 13.21 -2.62
N THR A 105 -3.00 12.31 -2.06
CA THR A 105 -4.39 12.48 -1.62
C THR A 105 -4.51 11.98 -0.18
N PRO A 106 -5.59 12.30 0.56
CA PRO A 106 -5.79 11.76 1.91
C PRO A 106 -5.67 10.24 1.96
N PHE A 107 -6.33 9.54 1.05
CA PHE A 107 -6.35 8.08 0.96
C PHE A 107 -6.20 7.59 -0.49
N GLY A 108 -5.86 6.33 -0.66
CA GLY A 108 -5.86 5.67 -1.96
C GLY A 108 -7.27 5.58 -2.56
N ALA A 109 -8.30 5.49 -1.72
CA ALA A 109 -9.70 5.63 -2.13
C ALA A 109 -9.94 6.92 -2.94
N ASP A 110 -9.41 8.04 -2.46
CA ASP A 110 -9.49 9.34 -3.16
C ASP A 110 -8.63 9.35 -4.42
N ALA A 111 -7.41 8.78 -4.35
CA ALA A 111 -6.48 8.76 -5.48
C ALA A 111 -7.04 8.01 -6.70
N PHE A 112 -7.80 6.95 -6.47
CA PHE A 112 -8.36 6.10 -7.52
C PHE A 112 -9.87 6.24 -7.70
N ASN A 113 -10.51 7.14 -6.93
CA ASN A 113 -11.96 7.39 -6.97
C ASN A 113 -12.79 6.12 -6.82
N VAL A 114 -12.39 5.24 -5.89
CA VAL A 114 -13.11 4.00 -5.54
C VAL A 114 -13.35 3.98 -4.04
N THR A 115 -14.60 3.96 -3.62
CA THR A 115 -14.99 3.94 -2.21
C THR A 115 -15.11 2.49 -1.72
N PRO A 116 -14.29 2.03 -0.76
CA PRO A 116 -14.46 0.73 -0.13
C PRO A 116 -15.55 0.78 0.95
N ASP A 117 -16.03 -0.39 1.36
CA ASP A 117 -16.97 -0.52 2.49
C ASP A 117 -16.23 -0.39 3.85
N ILE A 118 -14.96 -0.80 3.87
CA ILE A 118 -14.10 -0.75 5.06
C ILE A 118 -12.71 -0.27 4.67
N MET A 119 -12.10 0.58 5.51
CA MET A 119 -10.69 0.96 5.40
C MET A 119 -9.93 0.60 6.66
N THR A 120 -8.75 -0.01 6.52
CA THR A 120 -7.82 -0.21 7.62
C THR A 120 -6.65 0.79 7.54
N MET A 121 -6.28 1.37 8.67
CA MET A 121 -5.31 2.45 8.76
C MET A 121 -4.32 2.20 9.89
N ALA A 122 -3.06 2.60 9.70
CA ALA A 122 -2.02 2.59 10.72
C ALA A 122 -0.88 3.54 10.32
N LYS A 123 0.36 3.25 10.71
CA LYS A 123 1.62 3.96 10.35
C LYS A 123 1.50 5.48 10.44
N ALA A 124 1.15 6.13 9.33
CA ALA A 124 1.03 7.58 9.24
C ALA A 124 -0.11 8.17 10.10
N LEU A 125 -1.03 7.34 10.60
CA LEU A 125 -2.03 7.77 11.59
C LEU A 125 -1.40 8.42 12.84
N THR A 126 -0.21 7.95 13.26
CA THR A 126 0.56 8.53 14.37
C THR A 126 2.01 8.81 13.99
N ASN A 127 2.41 8.59 12.73
CA ASN A 127 3.81 8.62 12.26
C ASN A 127 4.78 7.80 13.12
N GLY A 128 4.29 6.74 13.77
CA GLY A 128 5.09 5.86 14.62
C GLY A 128 5.43 6.45 16.01
N ALA A 129 4.89 7.62 16.37
CA ALA A 129 5.10 8.22 17.69
C ALA A 129 4.56 7.31 18.81
N ILE A 130 3.45 6.63 18.54
CA ILE A 130 2.87 5.60 19.40
C ILE A 130 2.18 4.53 18.54
N PRO A 131 2.21 3.24 18.89
CA PRO A 131 1.47 2.21 18.17
C PRO A 131 -0.04 2.48 18.17
N MET A 132 -0.63 2.58 16.98
CA MET A 132 -2.06 2.76 16.79
C MET A 132 -2.50 2.24 15.43
N GLY A 133 -3.67 1.64 15.37
CA GLY A 133 -4.39 1.33 14.14
C GLY A 133 -5.83 1.81 14.26
N ALA A 134 -6.48 1.98 13.12
CA ALA A 134 -7.90 2.33 13.05
C ALA A 134 -8.58 1.57 11.91
N VAL A 135 -9.88 1.39 12.06
CA VAL A 135 -10.76 0.84 11.02
C VAL A 135 -11.91 1.82 10.86
N ALA A 136 -12.16 2.27 9.63
CA ALA A 136 -13.36 2.99 9.26
C ALA A 136 -14.29 2.03 8.53
N VAL A 137 -15.58 2.07 8.84
CA VAL A 137 -16.61 1.23 8.23
C VAL A 137 -17.73 2.09 7.70
N ASP A 138 -18.41 1.62 6.65
CA ASP A 138 -19.64 2.24 6.17
C ASP A 138 -20.73 2.22 7.26
N ASN A 139 -21.54 3.28 7.29
CA ASN A 139 -22.62 3.41 8.28
C ASN A 139 -23.62 2.24 8.23
N ALA A 140 -23.90 1.67 7.06
CA ALA A 140 -24.82 0.53 6.93
C ALA A 140 -24.29 -0.71 7.64
N ILE A 141 -22.95 -0.93 7.65
CA ILE A 141 -22.32 -2.02 8.40
C ILE A 141 -22.46 -1.78 9.90
N TYR A 142 -22.15 -0.55 10.35
CA TYR A 142 -22.30 -0.16 11.75
C TYR A 142 -23.74 -0.35 12.23
N ASP A 143 -24.71 0.22 11.50
CA ASP A 143 -26.13 0.15 11.84
C ASP A 143 -26.63 -1.32 11.86
N THR A 144 -26.16 -2.16 10.95
CA THR A 144 -26.49 -3.58 10.93
C THR A 144 -26.01 -4.27 12.20
N ILE A 145 -24.79 -4.04 12.63
CA ILE A 145 -24.22 -4.62 13.86
C ILE A 145 -25.05 -4.17 15.08
N ILE A 146 -25.33 -2.87 15.19
CA ILE A 146 -26.08 -2.31 16.32
C ILE A 146 -27.52 -2.85 16.35
N ASN A 147 -28.22 -2.84 15.21
CA ASN A 147 -29.63 -3.20 15.13
C ASN A 147 -29.90 -4.72 15.22
N THR A 148 -28.89 -5.54 14.95
CA THR A 148 -29.03 -7.02 15.03
C THR A 148 -28.54 -7.60 16.36
N ALA A 149 -28.02 -6.75 17.26
CA ALA A 149 -27.61 -7.20 18.59
C ALA A 149 -28.75 -7.80 19.38
N PRO A 150 -28.54 -8.93 20.09
CA PRO A 150 -29.54 -9.48 20.99
C PRO A 150 -29.85 -8.47 22.12
N GLU A 151 -31.13 -8.42 22.54
CA GLU A 151 -31.55 -7.52 23.63
C GLU A 151 -30.72 -7.77 24.91
N GLY A 152 -30.11 -6.69 25.44
CA GLY A 152 -29.27 -6.73 26.64
C GLY A 152 -27.88 -7.33 26.45
N ALA A 153 -27.48 -7.60 25.22
CA ALA A 153 -26.13 -8.08 24.89
C ALA A 153 -25.22 -6.94 24.36
N VAL A 154 -23.91 -7.18 24.35
CA VAL A 154 -22.94 -6.30 23.70
C VAL A 154 -23.09 -6.48 22.18
N GLU A 155 -23.20 -5.38 21.45
CA GLU A 155 -23.48 -5.33 20.01
C GLU A 155 -22.39 -6.01 19.18
N PHE A 156 -21.14 -5.82 19.57
CA PHE A 156 -19.98 -6.43 18.94
C PHE A 156 -19.08 -7.05 20.00
N PHE A 157 -19.11 -8.38 20.11
CA PHE A 157 -18.40 -9.10 21.18
C PHE A 157 -16.90 -9.18 20.89
N HIS A 158 -16.19 -8.08 21.10
CA HIS A 158 -14.74 -7.97 20.98
C HIS A 158 -14.17 -7.18 22.16
N GLY A 159 -13.06 -7.65 22.74
CA GLY A 159 -12.52 -7.09 23.97
C GLY A 159 -12.00 -5.63 23.82
N TYR A 160 -11.28 -5.34 22.75
CA TYR A 160 -10.71 -4.00 22.45
C TYR A 160 -10.07 -3.29 23.65
N THR A 161 -9.36 -4.02 24.50
CA THR A 161 -8.85 -3.51 25.78
C THR A 161 -8.02 -2.22 25.65
N TYR A 162 -7.23 -2.08 24.60
CA TYR A 162 -6.42 -0.89 24.34
C TYR A 162 -7.01 0.07 23.30
N SER A 163 -8.21 -0.20 22.80
CA SER A 163 -8.89 0.74 21.89
C SER A 163 -9.21 2.04 22.63
N ALA A 164 -9.15 3.17 21.91
CA ALA A 164 -9.30 4.50 22.45
C ALA A 164 -8.28 4.85 23.56
N HIS A 165 -7.09 4.25 23.57
CA HIS A 165 -6.03 4.58 24.52
C HIS A 165 -5.76 6.10 24.48
N PRO A 166 -5.88 6.85 25.60
CA PRO A 166 -5.88 8.32 25.57
C PRO A 166 -4.63 8.92 24.93
N VAL A 167 -3.45 8.37 25.21
CA VAL A 167 -2.18 8.86 24.65
C VAL A 167 -2.10 8.60 23.15
N ALA A 168 -2.58 7.43 22.69
CA ALA A 168 -2.59 7.12 21.27
C ALA A 168 -3.57 8.03 20.50
N CYS A 169 -4.77 8.25 21.06
CA CYS A 169 -5.75 9.16 20.46
C CYS A 169 -5.23 10.61 20.43
N ALA A 170 -4.58 11.09 21.50
CA ALA A 170 -3.98 12.42 21.53
C ALA A 170 -2.87 12.58 20.46
N ALA A 171 -2.00 11.56 20.29
CA ALA A 171 -0.99 11.57 19.26
C ALA A 171 -1.60 11.56 17.84
N GLY A 172 -2.61 10.72 17.60
CA GLY A 172 -3.34 10.70 16.32
C GLY A 172 -4.00 12.04 16.01
N SER A 173 -4.69 12.64 16.98
CA SER A 173 -5.32 13.97 16.82
C SER A 173 -4.29 15.05 16.51
N ALA A 174 -3.14 15.05 17.18
CA ALA A 174 -2.05 16.00 16.91
C ALA A 174 -1.49 15.83 15.48
N VAL A 175 -1.31 14.58 15.03
CA VAL A 175 -0.83 14.30 13.68
C VAL A 175 -1.83 14.76 12.61
N LEU A 176 -3.13 14.52 12.80
CA LEU A 176 -4.17 15.00 11.89
C LEU A 176 -4.20 16.55 11.82
N GLU A 177 -3.97 17.22 12.95
CA GLU A 177 -3.86 18.68 12.96
C GLU A 177 -2.64 19.18 12.20
N ILE A 178 -1.48 18.51 12.33
CA ILE A 178 -0.26 18.84 11.58
C ILE A 178 -0.50 18.66 10.07
N TYR A 179 -1.12 17.55 9.63
CA TYR A 179 -1.45 17.35 8.24
C TYR A 179 -2.25 18.51 7.66
N ARG A 180 -3.25 18.99 8.42
CA ARG A 180 -4.12 20.08 8.01
C ARG A 180 -3.40 21.45 8.04
N SER A 181 -2.75 21.78 9.17
CA SER A 181 -2.13 23.09 9.35
C SER A 181 -0.92 23.35 8.47
N GLU A 182 -0.20 22.27 8.09
CA GLU A 182 0.96 22.34 7.19
C GLU A 182 0.62 21.96 5.74
N SER A 183 -0.65 21.69 5.41
CA SER A 183 -1.12 21.29 4.06
C SER A 183 -0.28 20.16 3.48
N LEU A 184 -0.01 19.10 4.29
CA LEU A 184 0.97 18.07 3.90
C LEU A 184 0.49 17.20 2.75
N PHE A 185 -0.82 17.05 2.53
CA PHE A 185 -1.35 16.28 1.40
C PHE A 185 -1.16 17.03 0.09
N GLU A 186 -1.46 18.31 0.05
CA GLU A 186 -1.25 19.19 -1.08
C GLU A 186 0.23 19.32 -1.42
N ARG A 187 1.07 19.39 -0.39
CA ARG A 187 2.53 19.41 -0.53
C ARG A 187 3.03 18.09 -1.14
N ALA A 188 2.54 16.94 -0.67
CA ALA A 188 2.88 15.64 -1.23
C ALA A 188 2.45 15.53 -2.70
N ALA A 189 1.23 16.01 -3.03
CA ALA A 189 0.76 16.06 -4.41
C ALA A 189 1.68 16.89 -5.31
N ALA A 190 2.04 18.10 -4.86
CA ALA A 190 2.92 19.00 -5.61
C ALA A 190 4.34 18.44 -5.82
N LEU A 191 4.85 17.63 -4.87
CA LEU A 191 6.18 17.05 -4.95
C LEU A 191 6.20 15.75 -5.77
N SER A 192 5.06 15.09 -5.97
CA SER A 192 4.96 13.75 -6.56
C SER A 192 5.56 13.63 -7.95
N ALA A 193 5.29 14.59 -8.85
CA ALA A 193 5.83 14.57 -10.20
C ALA A 193 7.38 14.64 -10.18
N TYR A 194 7.94 15.58 -9.41
CA TYR A 194 9.39 15.70 -9.26
C TYR A 194 10.02 14.43 -8.70
N PHE A 195 9.42 13.85 -7.66
CA PHE A 195 9.90 12.61 -7.05
C PHE A 195 9.91 11.45 -8.05
N LEU A 196 8.81 11.25 -8.76
CA LEU A 196 8.71 10.17 -9.75
C LEU A 196 9.70 10.38 -10.91
N ASP A 197 9.84 11.61 -11.43
CA ASP A 197 10.82 11.92 -12.48
C ASP A 197 12.25 11.61 -12.02
N ALA A 198 12.59 11.99 -10.79
CA ALA A 198 13.89 11.72 -10.21
C ALA A 198 14.16 10.20 -10.03
N VAL A 199 13.17 9.43 -9.56
CA VAL A 199 13.31 7.97 -9.45
C VAL A 199 13.44 7.31 -10.83
N PHE A 200 12.63 7.72 -11.79
CA PHE A 200 12.66 7.16 -13.15
C PHE A 200 13.94 7.52 -13.92
N SER A 201 14.68 8.57 -13.50
CA SER A 201 16.00 8.86 -14.05
C SER A 201 17.03 7.74 -13.83
N LEU A 202 16.76 6.83 -12.89
CA LEU A 202 17.60 5.67 -12.62
C LEU A 202 17.42 4.52 -13.65
N SER A 203 16.50 4.65 -14.59
CA SER A 203 16.20 3.61 -15.60
C SER A 203 17.35 3.33 -16.57
N ASP A 204 18.34 4.22 -16.64
CA ASP A 204 19.57 4.05 -17.41
C ASP A 204 20.59 3.10 -16.76
N ILE A 205 20.38 2.69 -15.51
CA ILE A 205 21.26 1.78 -14.78
C ILE A 205 20.97 0.34 -15.20
N PRO A 206 21.95 -0.40 -15.78
CA PRO A 206 21.70 -1.75 -16.32
C PRO A 206 21.23 -2.78 -15.29
N ALA A 207 21.54 -2.57 -14.01
CA ALA A 207 21.11 -3.46 -12.93
C ALA A 207 19.61 -3.32 -12.60
N ILE A 208 18.95 -2.24 -13.04
CA ILE A 208 17.52 -2.00 -12.81
C ILE A 208 16.71 -2.63 -13.93
N THR A 209 15.76 -3.47 -13.57
CA THR A 209 14.90 -4.22 -14.52
C THR A 209 13.47 -3.69 -14.57
N ASP A 210 13.06 -2.89 -13.60
CA ASP A 210 11.77 -2.22 -13.55
C ASP A 210 11.82 -1.01 -12.60
N ILE A 211 11.04 0.02 -12.89
CA ILE A 211 10.72 1.15 -12.00
C ILE A 211 9.23 1.43 -12.11
N ARG A 212 8.57 1.66 -10.97
CA ARG A 212 7.15 1.98 -10.88
C ARG A 212 6.87 2.87 -9.69
N GLY A 213 5.79 3.62 -9.71
CA GLY A 213 5.45 4.49 -8.58
C GLY A 213 4.19 5.31 -8.80
N TYR A 214 3.65 5.80 -7.68
CA TYR A 214 2.50 6.69 -7.64
C TYR A 214 2.61 7.61 -6.40
N GLY A 215 2.34 8.90 -6.56
CA GLY A 215 2.49 9.86 -5.47
C GLY A 215 3.93 9.94 -4.96
N LEU A 216 4.12 9.83 -3.65
CA LEU A 216 5.44 9.76 -2.98
C LEU A 216 5.81 8.31 -2.60
N LEU A 217 5.47 7.37 -3.45
CA LEU A 217 5.77 5.95 -3.27
C LEU A 217 6.30 5.37 -4.58
N ALA A 218 7.53 4.87 -4.58
CA ALA A 218 8.13 4.26 -5.75
C ALA A 218 8.85 2.97 -5.40
N GLY A 219 8.93 2.07 -6.37
CA GLY A 219 9.69 0.83 -6.29
C GLY A 219 10.54 0.60 -7.52
N PHE A 220 11.65 -0.10 -7.34
CA PHE A 220 12.47 -0.59 -8.43
C PHE A 220 12.85 -2.05 -8.21
N ASP A 221 13.05 -2.78 -9.29
CA ASP A 221 13.53 -4.16 -9.25
C ASP A 221 14.95 -4.24 -9.80
N LEU A 222 15.77 -5.04 -9.15
CA LEU A 222 17.13 -5.34 -9.58
C LEU A 222 17.17 -6.66 -10.35
N ALA A 223 18.06 -6.74 -11.31
CA ALA A 223 18.41 -8.01 -11.95
C ALA A 223 18.85 -9.01 -10.87
N PRO A 224 18.44 -10.29 -10.96
CA PRO A 224 18.78 -11.29 -9.95
C PRO A 224 20.29 -11.40 -9.73
N GLY A 225 20.70 -11.57 -8.47
CA GLY A 225 22.07 -11.92 -8.10
C GLY A 225 22.31 -13.44 -8.15
N ALA A 226 23.36 -13.91 -7.48
CA ALA A 226 23.71 -15.32 -7.38
C ALA A 226 22.62 -16.16 -6.68
N ALA A 227 21.83 -15.55 -5.82
CA ALA A 227 20.67 -16.17 -5.19
C ALA A 227 19.54 -15.13 -4.99
N PRO A 228 18.26 -15.55 -4.94
CA PRO A 228 17.13 -14.64 -4.75
C PRO A 228 17.27 -13.79 -3.51
N GLY A 229 17.16 -12.46 -3.67
CA GLY A 229 17.22 -11.48 -2.58
C GLY A 229 18.63 -11.20 -2.02
N LEU A 230 19.67 -11.84 -2.52
CA LEU A 230 21.04 -11.60 -2.08
C LEU A 230 21.53 -10.22 -2.53
N ARG A 231 21.24 -9.85 -3.78
CA ARG A 231 21.60 -8.53 -4.33
C ARG A 231 20.87 -7.40 -3.58
N GLY A 232 19.58 -7.58 -3.30
CA GLY A 232 18.83 -6.61 -2.52
C GLY A 232 19.39 -6.43 -1.11
N ALA A 233 19.78 -7.50 -0.43
CA ALA A 233 20.40 -7.42 0.89
C ALA A 233 21.75 -6.69 0.86
N GLU A 234 22.59 -6.95 -0.15
CA GLU A 234 23.85 -6.23 -0.36
C GLU A 234 23.61 -4.73 -0.59
N VAL A 235 22.70 -4.40 -1.50
CA VAL A 235 22.34 -3.01 -1.80
C VAL A 235 21.82 -2.29 -0.56
N GLN A 236 20.95 -2.93 0.21
CA GLN A 236 20.43 -2.36 1.45
C GLN A 236 21.55 -2.02 2.44
N ALA A 237 22.50 -2.93 2.62
CA ALA A 237 23.63 -2.70 3.53
C ALA A 237 24.53 -1.56 3.04
N ARG A 238 24.84 -1.50 1.74
CA ARG A 238 25.65 -0.42 1.15
C ARG A 238 24.97 0.94 1.27
N LEU A 239 23.66 1.01 0.99
CA LEU A 239 22.87 2.23 1.14
C LEU A 239 22.84 2.68 2.60
N PHE A 240 22.60 1.77 3.55
CA PHE A 240 22.60 2.09 4.97
C PHE A 240 23.94 2.68 5.42
N ASN A 241 25.05 2.08 5.00
CA ASN A 241 26.39 2.58 5.32
C ASN A 241 26.68 3.95 4.65
N SER A 242 26.01 4.30 3.56
CA SER A 242 26.08 5.63 2.94
C SER A 242 25.15 6.67 3.59
N GLY A 243 24.41 6.28 4.64
CA GLY A 243 23.45 7.14 5.34
C GLY A 243 22.08 7.21 4.66
N LEU A 244 21.73 6.27 3.78
CA LEU A 244 20.40 6.14 3.19
C LEU A 244 19.74 4.83 3.59
N HIS A 245 18.62 4.90 4.32
CA HIS A 245 17.82 3.73 4.65
C HIS A 245 16.62 3.62 3.71
N ILE A 246 16.55 2.53 2.95
CA ILE A 246 15.36 2.12 2.19
C ILE A 246 14.98 0.69 2.56
N LYS A 247 13.73 0.32 2.31
CA LYS A 247 13.30 -1.06 2.48
C LYS A 247 13.61 -1.85 1.22
N MET A 248 14.23 -3.03 1.39
CA MET A 248 14.33 -4.04 0.34
C MET A 248 13.41 -5.22 0.64
N THR A 249 12.73 -5.73 -0.39
CA THR A 249 11.93 -6.97 -0.34
C THR A 249 12.41 -7.88 -1.46
N GLY A 250 13.22 -8.90 -1.10
CA GLY A 250 13.98 -9.62 -2.11
C GLY A 250 14.94 -8.67 -2.82
N ASP A 251 14.87 -8.64 -4.14
CA ASP A 251 15.66 -7.74 -5.00
C ASP A 251 14.87 -6.48 -5.43
N SER A 252 13.74 -6.19 -4.76
CA SER A 252 12.94 -4.98 -4.99
C SER A 252 13.20 -3.93 -3.92
N GLY A 253 13.55 -2.71 -4.33
CA GLY A 253 13.71 -1.55 -3.45
C GLY A 253 12.43 -0.70 -3.38
N ILE A 254 12.16 -0.13 -2.19
CA ILE A 254 10.98 0.73 -1.95
C ILE A 254 11.47 2.07 -1.43
N ILE A 255 11.07 3.15 -2.11
CA ILE A 255 11.40 4.53 -1.79
C ILE A 255 10.12 5.24 -1.38
N ALA A 256 10.08 5.72 -0.15
CA ALA A 256 8.91 6.40 0.43
C ALA A 256 9.39 7.56 1.33
N PRO A 257 9.75 8.72 0.77
CA PRO A 257 10.24 9.85 1.54
C PRO A 257 9.17 10.36 2.50
N ALA A 258 9.58 11.06 3.57
CA ALA A 258 8.65 11.72 4.47
C ALA A 258 7.82 12.78 3.71
N LEU A 259 6.57 13.04 4.13
CA LEU A 259 5.72 14.05 3.48
C LEU A 259 6.30 15.47 3.57
N ILE A 260 7.16 15.71 4.58
CA ILE A 260 7.89 16.98 4.76
C ILE A 260 9.16 17.06 3.90
N ALA A 261 9.48 16.03 3.10
CA ALA A 261 10.65 16.05 2.22
C ALA A 261 10.60 17.23 1.24
N GLN A 262 11.77 17.69 0.85
CA GLN A 262 12.00 18.74 -0.13
C GLN A 262 12.75 18.15 -1.32
N LYS A 263 12.90 18.90 -2.41
CA LYS A 263 13.59 18.44 -3.62
C LYS A 263 15.02 18.01 -3.32
N GLU A 264 15.72 18.75 -2.48
CA GLU A 264 17.11 18.49 -2.08
C GLU A 264 17.26 17.12 -1.40
N HIS A 265 16.28 16.71 -0.59
CA HIS A 265 16.27 15.37 0.02
C HIS A 265 16.05 14.27 -1.03
N ILE A 266 15.20 14.53 -2.03
CA ILE A 266 14.99 13.62 -3.16
C ILE A 266 16.28 13.49 -3.98
N ASP A 267 16.94 14.61 -4.28
CA ASP A 267 18.20 14.63 -5.04
C ASP A 267 19.30 13.85 -4.31
N GLU A 268 19.40 13.99 -2.99
CA GLU A 268 20.33 13.20 -2.17
C GLU A 268 20.03 11.70 -2.24
N ILE A 269 18.74 11.30 -2.12
CA ILE A 269 18.30 9.90 -2.25
C ILE A 269 18.74 9.35 -3.60
N ILE A 270 18.45 10.05 -4.68
CA ILE A 270 18.74 9.61 -6.05
C ILE A 270 20.25 9.54 -6.30
N THR A 271 21.01 10.51 -5.82
CA THR A 271 22.47 10.51 -5.93
C THR A 271 23.07 9.27 -5.27
N LYS A 272 22.70 8.97 -4.03
CA LYS A 272 23.21 7.80 -3.30
C LYS A 272 22.76 6.48 -3.95
N LEU A 273 21.52 6.41 -4.43
CA LEU A 273 21.03 5.23 -5.19
C LEU A 273 21.86 5.04 -6.46
N ARG A 274 22.06 6.09 -7.25
CA ARG A 274 22.83 6.03 -8.51
C ARG A 274 24.25 5.58 -8.26
N GLU A 275 24.94 6.17 -7.28
CA GLU A 275 26.32 5.82 -6.93
C GLU A 275 26.48 4.33 -6.61
N ILE A 276 25.56 3.75 -5.86
CA ILE A 276 25.64 2.36 -5.42
C ILE A 276 25.17 1.40 -6.51
N LEU A 277 24.06 1.70 -7.18
CA LEU A 277 23.47 0.81 -8.18
C LEU A 277 24.29 0.75 -9.48
N SER A 278 25.02 1.83 -9.83
CA SER A 278 25.91 1.83 -11.00
C SER A 278 27.16 0.95 -10.83
N GLN A 279 27.42 0.45 -9.63
CA GLN A 279 28.56 -0.42 -9.32
C GLN A 279 28.16 -1.91 -9.24
N LEU A 280 26.92 -2.24 -9.56
CA LEU A 280 26.42 -3.62 -9.59
C LEU A 280 26.67 -4.26 -10.96
#